data_957a1ee7408216fe7615252febef257b
#
_entry.id   957a1ee7408216fe7615252febef257b
#
_cell.length_a   1.000
_cell.length_b   1.000
_cell.length_c   1.000
_cell.angle_alpha   90.00
_cell.angle_beta   90.00
_cell.angle_gamma   90.00
#
_symmetry.space_group_name_H-M   'P 1'
#
loop_
_entity.id
_entity.type
_entity.pdbx_description
1 polymer ?
#
loop_
_entity_poly.entity_id
_entity_poly.type
_entity_poly.pdbx_seq_one_letter_code
_entity_poly.pdbx_strand_id
1 'polypeptide(L)'
;MLNEIEKEDYRWGGDFGPREIVSLGKAATPQAKYWLGGGADIFEEYGRSGLRHWGGFVFEEWLNQLQQGRQAAQVFREMSDQDPIIGAIVYAIQSLMRRVSWWFEEKDSRGAVWMQGVLDDMQFSWEDTLGEILSFLVYGYGYHEMCFKIRSGYSSSPSLSSMFNDGQIGIAKIPLRAQDSLWKWVFDDVGDIMGMIQNPPPDYLLRFIPREKALHFRTSIFKDNPEGRSILRNAYRSWWFVKNIQQIEAIGVERDLAGLPVLTPPEGVDIWDAADPTMAQMFQQAKITVSSVRRDEQEGVVLPFGWTLELLSSGG
;
A
#
# COMPACT_ATOMS: atom_id res chain seq x y z
N MET A 1 -33.20 13.04 -12.23
CA MET A 1 -33.78 11.81 -12.74
C MET A 1 -32.66 11.04 -13.44
N LEU A 2 -32.00 10.17 -12.73
CA LEU A 2 -31.05 9.21 -13.31
C LEU A 2 -31.88 8.07 -13.90
N ASN A 3 -31.66 7.79 -15.16
CA ASN A 3 -32.42 6.82 -15.93
C ASN A 3 -32.32 5.44 -15.27
N GLU A 4 -33.45 4.74 -15.19
CA GLU A 4 -33.56 3.36 -14.67
C GLU A 4 -32.68 2.34 -15.40
N ILE A 5 -32.12 2.70 -16.55
CA ILE A 5 -31.21 1.86 -17.35
C ILE A 5 -29.82 1.70 -16.71
N GLU A 6 -29.39 2.65 -15.87
CA GLU A 6 -28.07 2.57 -15.17
C GLU A 6 -28.08 1.66 -13.94
N LYS A 7 -29.23 1.21 -13.47
CA LYS A 7 -29.32 0.38 -12.25
C LYS A 7 -29.21 -1.13 -12.51
N GLU A 8 -29.37 -1.59 -13.73
CA GLU A 8 -29.28 -3.02 -14.06
C GLU A 8 -27.85 -3.52 -14.33
N ASP A 9 -26.93 -2.63 -14.66
CA ASP A 9 -25.54 -3.00 -15.01
C ASP A 9 -24.62 -3.30 -13.81
N TYR A 10 -25.10 -3.16 -12.58
CA TYR A 10 -24.29 -3.31 -11.36
C TYR A 10 -24.49 -4.61 -10.58
N ARG A 11 -25.09 -5.64 -11.16
CA ARG A 11 -25.16 -6.96 -10.50
C ARG A 11 -23.92 -7.79 -10.78
N TRP A 12 -22.97 -7.71 -9.87
CA TRP A 12 -21.93 -8.73 -9.72
C TRP A 12 -22.58 -10.10 -9.45
N GLY A 13 -22.44 -11.03 -10.35
CA GLY A 13 -23.01 -12.37 -10.26
C GLY A 13 -24.02 -12.69 -11.38
N GLY A 14 -24.11 -11.85 -12.38
CA GLY A 14 -24.89 -12.12 -13.59
C GLY A 14 -24.28 -13.24 -14.41
N ASP A 15 -25.11 -14.23 -14.65
CA ASP A 15 -24.92 -15.33 -15.56
C ASP A 15 -24.32 -14.83 -16.89
N PHE A 16 -23.09 -15.26 -17.22
CA PHE A 16 -22.46 -14.99 -18.53
C PHE A 16 -23.17 -15.78 -19.63
N GLY A 17 -24.49 -15.57 -19.73
CA GLY A 17 -25.32 -16.19 -20.71
C GLY A 17 -25.29 -15.48 -22.06
N PRO A 18 -25.87 -16.09 -23.12
CA PRO A 18 -25.82 -15.58 -24.50
C PRO A 18 -26.44 -14.20 -24.73
N ARG A 19 -27.09 -13.60 -23.72
CA ARG A 19 -27.75 -12.29 -23.81
C ARG A 19 -26.79 -11.10 -23.83
N GLU A 20 -25.63 -11.18 -23.14
CA GLU A 20 -24.64 -10.12 -23.14
C GLU A 20 -23.88 -10.03 -24.49
N ILE A 21 -23.66 -11.18 -25.13
CA ILE A 21 -23.05 -11.24 -26.46
C ILE A 21 -23.95 -10.56 -27.50
N VAL A 22 -25.28 -10.61 -27.32
CA VAL A 22 -26.24 -10.00 -28.26
C VAL A 22 -26.35 -8.49 -28.07
N SER A 23 -26.15 -7.95 -26.87
CA SER A 23 -26.15 -6.50 -26.63
C SER A 23 -24.91 -5.81 -27.18
N LEU A 24 -23.77 -6.50 -27.19
CA LEU A 24 -22.54 -6.04 -27.86
C LEU A 24 -22.66 -6.04 -29.38
N GLY A 25 -23.57 -6.80 -29.96
CA GLY A 25 -23.76 -6.89 -31.41
C GLY A 25 -24.48 -5.73 -32.08
N LYS A 26 -24.90 -4.68 -31.33
CA LYS A 26 -25.55 -3.48 -31.91
C LYS A 26 -24.61 -2.31 -32.15
N ALA A 27 -23.49 -2.23 -31.50
CA ALA A 27 -22.40 -1.39 -31.96
C ALA A 27 -21.72 -2.16 -33.09
N ALA A 28 -21.77 -1.66 -34.30
CA ALA A 28 -21.11 -2.24 -35.49
C ALA A 28 -19.61 -2.32 -35.21
N THR A 29 -19.21 -3.28 -34.40
CA THR A 29 -17.84 -3.47 -34.01
C THR A 29 -17.17 -4.34 -35.07
N PRO A 30 -15.99 -3.96 -35.51
CA PRO A 30 -15.16 -4.82 -36.36
C PRO A 30 -15.03 -6.24 -35.79
N GLN A 31 -15.12 -6.41 -34.47
CA GLN A 31 -15.04 -7.67 -33.76
C GLN A 31 -16.09 -8.72 -34.19
N ALA A 32 -17.33 -8.29 -34.46
CA ALA A 32 -18.36 -9.21 -34.97
C ALA A 32 -18.00 -9.79 -36.37
N LYS A 33 -17.20 -9.05 -37.14
CA LYS A 33 -16.76 -9.43 -38.49
C LYS A 33 -15.74 -10.58 -38.46
N TYR A 34 -14.90 -10.62 -37.45
CA TYR A 34 -13.88 -11.68 -37.31
C TYR A 34 -14.47 -13.01 -36.82
N TRP A 35 -15.49 -12.98 -35.99
CA TRP A 35 -16.22 -14.20 -35.60
C TRP A 35 -16.97 -14.83 -36.77
N LEU A 36 -17.28 -14.06 -37.80
CA LEU A 36 -18.01 -14.52 -38.99
C LEU A 36 -17.12 -14.90 -40.17
N GLY A 37 -15.81 -15.11 -39.98
CA GLY A 37 -14.89 -15.63 -41.01
C GLY A 37 -14.20 -14.56 -41.85
N GLY A 38 -14.20 -13.27 -41.44
CA GLY A 38 -13.31 -12.26 -41.99
C GLY A 38 -11.87 -12.53 -41.57
N GLY A 39 -10.91 -12.42 -42.49
CA GLY A 39 -9.50 -12.59 -42.17
C GLY A 39 -9.03 -11.65 -41.05
N ALA A 40 -8.32 -12.18 -40.05
CA ALA A 40 -7.73 -11.36 -39.03
C ALA A 40 -6.57 -10.53 -39.60
N ASP A 41 -6.50 -9.24 -39.23
CA ASP A 41 -5.33 -8.43 -39.53
C ASP A 41 -4.24 -8.82 -38.50
N ILE A 42 -3.12 -9.28 -39.00
CA ILE A 42 -1.98 -9.72 -38.15
C ILE A 42 -1.30 -8.56 -37.40
N PHE A 43 -1.60 -7.32 -37.77
CA PHE A 43 -1.04 -6.12 -37.16
C PHE A 43 -1.96 -5.51 -36.09
N GLU A 44 -3.21 -6.01 -35.94
CA GLU A 44 -4.15 -5.55 -34.94
C GLU A 44 -4.16 -6.48 -33.71
N GLU A 45 -4.24 -5.89 -32.52
CA GLU A 45 -4.49 -6.60 -31.27
C GLU A 45 -6.00 -6.72 -31.05
N TYR A 46 -6.53 -7.95 -31.03
CA TYR A 46 -7.97 -8.22 -30.83
C TYR A 46 -8.33 -8.52 -29.38
N GLY A 47 -7.36 -8.93 -28.59
CA GLY A 47 -7.53 -9.28 -27.20
C GLY A 47 -7.24 -8.12 -26.27
N ARG A 48 -7.45 -8.35 -24.98
CA ARG A 48 -7.01 -7.47 -23.90
C ARG A 48 -6.31 -8.29 -22.85
N SER A 49 -5.44 -7.67 -22.07
CA SER A 49 -4.67 -8.34 -21.01
C SER A 49 -5.53 -9.02 -19.94
N GLY A 50 -6.82 -8.64 -19.83
CA GLY A 50 -7.75 -9.12 -18.81
C GLY A 50 -7.45 -8.58 -17.41
N LEU A 51 -6.73 -7.47 -17.32
CA LEU A 51 -6.53 -6.73 -16.09
C LEU A 51 -7.86 -6.17 -15.58
N ARG A 52 -8.19 -6.46 -14.34
CA ARG A 52 -9.39 -5.90 -13.72
C ARG A 52 -9.10 -4.51 -13.20
N HIS A 53 -9.60 -3.50 -13.91
CA HIS A 53 -9.51 -2.11 -13.50
C HIS A 53 -10.81 -1.36 -13.79
N TRP A 54 -11.09 -0.36 -12.97
CA TRP A 54 -12.24 0.52 -13.15
C TRP A 54 -11.86 1.95 -12.81
N GLY A 55 -12.12 2.87 -13.74
CA GLY A 55 -11.81 4.29 -13.55
C GLY A 55 -10.34 4.61 -13.26
N GLY A 56 -9.42 3.70 -13.62
CA GLY A 56 -7.99 3.82 -13.36
C GLY A 56 -7.53 3.17 -12.05
N PHE A 57 -8.43 2.57 -11.27
CA PHE A 57 -8.09 1.77 -10.10
C PHE A 57 -7.95 0.30 -10.50
N VAL A 58 -6.91 -0.36 -10.00
CA VAL A 58 -6.65 -1.78 -10.25
C VAL A 58 -7.24 -2.62 -9.13
N PHE A 59 -7.95 -3.71 -9.50
CA PHE A 59 -8.65 -4.61 -8.59
C PHE A 59 -8.22 -6.07 -8.79
N GLU A 60 -6.92 -6.31 -9.00
CA GLU A 60 -6.40 -7.68 -9.18
C GLU A 60 -6.24 -8.45 -7.87
N GLU A 61 -6.27 -7.76 -6.74
CA GLU A 61 -6.13 -8.39 -5.43
C GLU A 61 -7.50 -8.76 -4.84
N TRP A 62 -7.56 -9.93 -4.19
CA TRP A 62 -8.77 -10.47 -3.56
C TRP A 62 -8.90 -10.12 -2.08
N LEU A 63 -7.77 -9.77 -1.42
CA LEU A 63 -7.81 -9.36 -0.03
C LEU A 63 -8.17 -7.89 0.06
N ASN A 64 -9.24 -7.58 0.78
CA ASN A 64 -9.76 -6.22 0.91
C ASN A 64 -8.69 -5.23 1.40
N GLN A 65 -7.81 -5.64 2.32
CA GLN A 65 -6.75 -4.81 2.86
C GLN A 65 -5.65 -4.45 1.84
N LEU A 66 -5.52 -5.24 0.78
CA LEU A 66 -4.52 -5.06 -0.27
C LEU A 66 -5.15 -4.68 -1.62
N GLN A 67 -6.46 -4.48 -1.66
CA GLN A 67 -7.21 -4.33 -2.91
C GLN A 67 -6.93 -3.02 -3.64
N GLN A 68 -6.59 -1.97 -2.92
CA GLN A 68 -6.26 -0.67 -3.49
C GLN A 68 -4.76 -0.40 -3.34
N GLY A 69 -4.10 0.08 -4.39
CA GLY A 69 -2.66 0.32 -4.41
C GLY A 69 -2.15 1.15 -3.24
N ARG A 70 -2.89 2.20 -2.85
CA ARG A 70 -2.55 3.02 -1.69
C ARG A 70 -2.66 2.27 -0.36
N GLN A 71 -3.70 1.47 -0.16
CA GLN A 71 -3.85 0.66 1.06
C GLN A 71 -2.80 -0.44 1.10
N ALA A 72 -2.55 -1.09 -0.03
CA ALA A 72 -1.51 -2.10 -0.16
C ALA A 72 -0.13 -1.51 0.19
N ALA A 73 0.18 -0.31 -0.29
CA ALA A 73 1.42 0.38 0.02
C ALA A 73 1.60 0.62 1.54
N GLN A 74 0.54 1.02 2.24
CA GLN A 74 0.58 1.19 3.69
C GLN A 74 0.84 -0.12 4.43
N VAL A 75 0.16 -1.20 4.03
CA VAL A 75 0.35 -2.54 4.63
C VAL A 75 1.76 -3.06 4.38
N PHE A 76 2.27 -2.97 3.14
CA PHE A 76 3.62 -3.44 2.84
C PHE A 76 4.69 -2.60 3.54
N ARG A 77 4.44 -1.31 3.72
CA ARG A 77 5.30 -0.46 4.53
C ARG A 77 5.31 -0.91 5.98
N GLU A 78 4.15 -1.15 6.57
CA GLU A 78 4.05 -1.67 7.93
C GLU A 78 4.80 -3.00 8.09
N MET A 79 4.65 -3.91 7.13
CA MET A 79 5.37 -5.19 7.13
C MET A 79 6.89 -5.01 7.08
N SER A 80 7.39 -4.10 6.25
CA SER A 80 8.84 -3.88 6.10
C SER A 80 9.46 -3.11 7.25
N ASP A 81 8.73 -2.17 7.84
CA ASP A 81 9.26 -1.26 8.84
C ASP A 81 9.10 -1.79 10.27
N GLN A 82 8.07 -2.61 10.54
CA GLN A 82 7.75 -3.07 11.89
C GLN A 82 8.12 -4.54 12.13
N ASP A 83 8.16 -5.38 11.10
CA ASP A 83 8.58 -6.76 11.27
C ASP A 83 10.09 -6.90 11.14
N PRO A 84 10.81 -7.32 12.21
CA PRO A 84 12.27 -7.35 12.21
C PRO A 84 12.85 -8.36 11.23
N ILE A 85 12.16 -9.45 10.94
CA ILE A 85 12.63 -10.50 10.02
C ILE A 85 12.45 -10.01 8.59
N ILE A 86 11.27 -9.50 8.24
CA ILE A 86 10.97 -8.96 6.92
C ILE A 86 11.91 -7.79 6.62
N GLY A 87 12.03 -6.84 7.56
CA GLY A 87 12.91 -5.69 7.42
C GLY A 87 14.38 -6.07 7.20
N ALA A 88 14.89 -7.04 7.96
CA ALA A 88 16.26 -7.55 7.79
C ALA A 88 16.48 -8.19 6.41
N ILE A 89 15.54 -8.99 5.91
CA ILE A 89 15.63 -9.63 4.60
C ILE A 89 15.60 -8.57 3.49
N VAL A 90 14.67 -7.63 3.55
CA VAL A 90 14.55 -6.54 2.56
C VAL A 90 15.83 -5.71 2.55
N TYR A 91 16.33 -5.33 3.71
CA TYR A 91 17.59 -4.60 3.85
C TYR A 91 18.79 -5.36 3.27
N ALA A 92 18.88 -6.67 3.55
CA ALA A 92 19.95 -7.51 3.02
C ALA A 92 19.93 -7.55 1.48
N ILE A 93 18.74 -7.77 0.89
CA ILE A 93 18.58 -7.79 -0.58
C ILE A 93 18.97 -6.44 -1.18
N GLN A 94 18.45 -5.34 -0.64
CA GLN A 94 18.76 -4.00 -1.13
C GLN A 94 20.26 -3.68 -1.00
N SER A 95 20.89 -4.05 0.12
CA SER A 95 22.31 -3.84 0.35
C SER A 95 23.19 -4.63 -0.61
N LEU A 96 22.81 -5.87 -0.94
CA LEU A 96 23.51 -6.68 -1.92
C LEU A 96 23.37 -6.10 -3.32
N MET A 97 22.17 -5.68 -3.71
CA MET A 97 21.90 -5.12 -5.04
C MET A 97 22.64 -3.79 -5.26
N ARG A 98 22.72 -2.93 -4.23
CA ARG A 98 23.45 -1.66 -4.30
C ARG A 98 24.97 -1.83 -4.44
N ARG A 99 25.53 -2.96 -4.05
CA ARG A 99 26.97 -3.25 -4.14
C ARG A 99 27.39 -3.85 -5.48
N VAL A 100 26.44 -4.20 -6.34
CA VAL A 100 26.78 -4.77 -7.66
C VAL A 100 27.46 -3.71 -8.50
N SER A 101 28.67 -4.01 -8.97
CA SER A 101 29.39 -3.14 -9.90
C SER A 101 28.71 -3.16 -11.25
N TRP A 102 28.58 -2.01 -11.85
CA TRP A 102 27.99 -1.85 -13.17
C TRP A 102 28.81 -0.84 -13.98
N TRP A 103 28.76 -0.96 -15.29
CA TRP A 103 29.42 -0.05 -16.23
C TRP A 103 28.67 0.00 -17.54
N PHE A 104 28.86 1.09 -18.29
CA PHE A 104 28.36 1.16 -19.65
C PHE A 104 29.33 0.48 -20.59
N GLU A 105 28.83 -0.50 -21.37
CA GLU A 105 29.57 -1.14 -22.43
C GLU A 105 29.01 -0.70 -23.77
N GLU A 106 29.83 -0.05 -24.57
CA GLU A 106 29.45 0.44 -25.89
C GLU A 106 30.61 0.25 -26.87
N LYS A 107 30.27 -0.02 -28.13
CA LYS A 107 31.24 -0.11 -29.23
C LYS A 107 31.92 1.22 -29.53
N ASP A 108 31.20 2.33 -29.30
CA ASP A 108 31.73 3.70 -29.44
C ASP A 108 31.86 4.33 -28.05
N SER A 109 33.09 4.49 -27.60
CA SER A 109 33.45 4.97 -26.25
C SER A 109 32.85 6.35 -25.89
N ARG A 110 32.42 7.16 -26.87
CA ARG A 110 31.82 8.49 -26.62
C ARG A 110 30.46 8.43 -25.95
N GLY A 111 29.59 7.49 -26.34
CA GLY A 111 28.28 7.34 -25.74
C GLY A 111 28.36 6.85 -24.31
N ALA A 112 29.21 5.87 -24.03
CA ALA A 112 29.44 5.36 -22.69
C ALA A 112 29.98 6.46 -21.74
N VAL A 113 30.97 7.24 -22.18
CA VAL A 113 31.53 8.36 -21.41
C VAL A 113 30.46 9.46 -21.18
N TRP A 114 29.67 9.77 -22.21
CA TRP A 114 28.59 10.74 -22.06
C TRP A 114 27.54 10.27 -21.05
N MET A 115 27.10 9.02 -21.12
CA MET A 115 26.10 8.47 -20.21
C MET A 115 26.61 8.40 -18.77
N GLN A 116 27.89 8.03 -18.57
CA GLN A 116 28.51 8.09 -17.25
C GLN A 116 28.47 9.53 -16.70
N GLY A 117 28.87 10.51 -17.52
CA GLY A 117 28.82 11.93 -17.16
C GLY A 117 27.39 12.44 -16.89
N VAL A 118 26.36 11.88 -17.50
CA VAL A 118 24.94 12.21 -17.20
C VAL A 118 24.57 11.74 -15.80
N LEU A 119 24.99 10.52 -15.41
CA LEU A 119 24.70 9.99 -14.08
C LEU A 119 25.49 10.69 -12.98
N ASP A 120 26.77 11.00 -13.24
CA ASP A 120 27.63 11.70 -12.29
C ASP A 120 27.18 13.16 -12.06
N ASP A 121 26.48 13.73 -13.03
CA ASP A 121 25.95 15.10 -12.99
C ASP A 121 24.54 15.21 -12.39
N MET A 122 23.95 14.12 -11.91
CA MET A 122 22.68 14.15 -11.22
C MET A 122 22.76 14.83 -9.85
N GLN A 123 21.62 15.36 -9.39
CA GLN A 123 21.51 16.00 -8.06
C GLN A 123 21.75 14.99 -6.91
N PHE A 124 21.35 13.73 -7.09
CA PHE A 124 21.57 12.64 -6.15
C PHE A 124 22.49 11.60 -6.77
N SER A 125 23.22 10.87 -5.94
CA SER A 125 24.07 9.80 -6.42
C SER A 125 23.26 8.69 -7.11
N TRP A 126 23.93 7.95 -8.00
CA TRP A 126 23.29 6.79 -8.62
C TRP A 126 22.93 5.71 -7.59
N GLU A 127 23.76 5.53 -6.57
CA GLU A 127 23.53 4.59 -5.48
C GLU A 127 22.30 4.94 -4.67
N ASP A 128 22.05 6.23 -4.42
CA ASP A 128 20.84 6.69 -3.72
C ASP A 128 19.60 6.48 -4.60
N THR A 129 19.71 6.83 -5.89
CA THR A 129 18.66 6.60 -6.89
C THR A 129 18.33 5.11 -7.00
N LEU A 130 19.35 4.25 -7.02
CA LEU A 130 19.15 2.79 -7.03
C LEU A 130 18.47 2.30 -5.75
N GLY A 131 18.80 2.89 -4.60
CA GLY A 131 18.12 2.61 -3.35
C GLY A 131 16.62 2.90 -3.41
N GLU A 132 16.23 4.05 -3.99
CA GLU A 132 14.82 4.39 -4.22
C GLU A 132 14.16 3.43 -5.24
N ILE A 133 14.86 3.10 -6.33
CA ILE A 133 14.37 2.14 -7.34
C ILE A 133 14.03 0.81 -6.68
N LEU A 134 14.90 0.27 -5.82
CA LEU A 134 14.72 -1.02 -5.16
C LEU A 134 13.49 -1.08 -4.25
N SER A 135 12.85 0.05 -3.95
CA SER A 135 11.56 0.06 -3.25
C SER A 135 10.47 -0.70 -4.00
N PHE A 136 10.62 -0.88 -5.35
CA PHE A 136 9.67 -1.66 -6.14
C PHE A 136 9.53 -3.11 -5.67
N LEU A 137 10.55 -3.66 -5.00
CA LEU A 137 10.49 -5.01 -4.43
C LEU A 137 9.43 -5.09 -3.32
N VAL A 138 9.41 -4.08 -2.45
CA VAL A 138 8.47 -4.02 -1.32
C VAL A 138 7.04 -3.76 -1.79
N TYR A 139 6.86 -2.79 -2.69
CA TYR A 139 5.52 -2.35 -3.08
C TYR A 139 4.97 -3.05 -4.32
N GLY A 140 5.82 -3.75 -5.08
CA GLY A 140 5.47 -4.39 -6.36
C GLY A 140 5.81 -3.52 -7.56
N TYR A 141 5.87 -2.21 -7.41
CA TYR A 141 6.24 -1.25 -8.45
C TYR A 141 6.97 -0.03 -7.89
N GLY A 142 7.73 0.63 -8.76
CA GLY A 142 8.31 1.95 -8.53
C GLY A 142 8.08 2.82 -9.76
N TYR A 143 7.58 4.03 -9.58
CA TYR A 143 7.33 4.99 -10.66
C TYR A 143 8.20 6.21 -10.45
N HIS A 144 9.22 6.37 -11.30
CA HIS A 144 10.23 7.40 -11.18
C HIS A 144 10.11 8.41 -12.32
N GLU A 145 9.91 9.67 -12.00
CA GLU A 145 9.83 10.73 -13.00
C GLU A 145 11.23 11.14 -13.45
N MET A 146 11.49 11.18 -14.75
CA MET A 146 12.73 11.71 -15.32
C MET A 146 12.65 13.24 -15.40
N CYS A 147 13.45 13.92 -14.58
CA CYS A 147 13.62 15.36 -14.62
C CYS A 147 14.88 15.70 -15.39
N PHE A 148 14.75 16.38 -16.52
CA PHE A 148 15.87 16.74 -17.37
C PHE A 148 16.40 18.15 -17.05
N LYS A 149 17.67 18.41 -17.41
CA LYS A 149 18.31 19.72 -17.39
C LYS A 149 19.14 19.92 -18.65
N ILE A 150 19.43 21.18 -19.00
CA ILE A 150 20.45 21.50 -19.99
C ILE A 150 21.79 21.67 -19.26
N ARG A 151 22.83 21.03 -19.75
CA ARG A 151 24.20 21.10 -19.23
C ARG A 151 24.84 22.42 -19.63
N SER A 152 24.53 23.49 -18.87
CA SER A 152 24.96 24.88 -19.14
C SER A 152 25.86 25.46 -18.06
N GLY A 153 26.59 24.62 -17.33
CA GLY A 153 27.45 25.03 -16.23
C GLY A 153 26.73 25.26 -14.90
N TYR A 154 27.39 25.89 -13.98
CA TYR A 154 26.86 26.15 -12.65
C TYR A 154 25.72 27.16 -12.68
N SER A 155 24.65 26.85 -11.96
CA SER A 155 23.45 27.68 -11.84
C SER A 155 23.16 27.95 -10.36
N SER A 156 22.48 29.05 -10.06
CA SER A 156 21.97 29.38 -8.73
C SER A 156 20.89 28.38 -8.25
N SER A 157 20.23 27.71 -9.19
CA SER A 157 19.28 26.62 -8.90
C SER A 157 20.04 25.29 -8.87
N PRO A 158 20.10 24.58 -7.73
CA PRO A 158 20.82 23.32 -7.64
C PRO A 158 20.33 22.25 -8.62
N SER A 159 19.01 22.24 -8.92
CA SER A 159 18.42 21.30 -9.86
C SER A 159 18.80 21.52 -11.32
N LEU A 160 19.27 22.73 -11.68
CA LEU A 160 19.70 23.09 -13.02
C LEU A 160 21.22 23.22 -13.15
N SER A 161 21.96 23.18 -12.04
CA SER A 161 23.41 23.24 -12.01
C SER A 161 24.01 22.01 -12.67
N SER A 162 25.08 22.19 -13.44
CA SER A 162 25.80 21.11 -14.13
C SER A 162 27.29 21.31 -14.04
N MET A 163 28.03 20.21 -13.91
CA MET A 163 29.50 20.21 -14.00
C MET A 163 29.99 20.45 -15.43
N PHE A 164 29.13 20.25 -16.41
CA PHE A 164 29.45 20.39 -17.83
C PHE A 164 28.80 21.64 -18.41
N ASN A 165 29.41 22.15 -19.47
CA ASN A 165 28.91 23.31 -20.21
C ASN A 165 28.96 23.03 -21.71
N ASP A 166 28.29 21.94 -22.13
CA ASP A 166 28.26 21.44 -23.51
C ASP A 166 26.94 21.68 -24.21
N GLY A 167 25.94 22.24 -23.51
CA GLY A 167 24.61 22.51 -24.05
C GLY A 167 23.76 21.26 -24.30
N GLN A 168 24.25 20.09 -23.93
CA GLN A 168 23.51 18.83 -24.10
C GLN A 168 22.44 18.64 -23.02
N ILE A 169 21.50 17.74 -23.30
CA ILE A 169 20.49 17.35 -22.33
C ILE A 169 21.13 16.36 -21.34
N GLY A 170 20.98 16.63 -20.06
CA GLY A 170 21.33 15.72 -18.99
C GLY A 170 20.11 15.42 -18.10
N ILE A 171 20.28 14.49 -17.17
CA ILE A 171 19.27 14.15 -16.16
C ILE A 171 19.60 14.98 -14.90
N ALA A 172 18.62 15.76 -14.44
CA ALA A 172 18.75 16.49 -13.18
C ALA A 172 18.56 15.56 -11.97
N LYS A 173 17.51 14.73 -12.02
CA LYS A 173 17.17 13.73 -11.00
C LYS A 173 16.13 12.74 -11.52
N ILE A 174 16.02 11.60 -10.87
CA ILE A 174 15.04 10.54 -11.15
C ILE A 174 14.27 10.22 -9.84
N PRO A 175 13.49 11.16 -9.29
CA PRO A 175 12.85 10.97 -8.01
C PRO A 175 11.73 9.94 -8.08
N LEU A 176 11.62 9.14 -7.03
CA LEU A 176 10.49 8.24 -6.81
C LEU A 176 9.20 9.05 -6.63
N ARG A 177 8.15 8.61 -7.29
CA ARG A 177 6.78 9.04 -6.99
C ARG A 177 6.18 8.05 -6.02
N ALA A 178 6.09 8.45 -4.76
CA ALA A 178 5.74 7.56 -3.65
C ALA A 178 4.44 6.79 -3.93
N GLN A 179 4.44 5.50 -3.65
CA GLN A 179 3.33 4.60 -3.95
C GLN A 179 2.08 4.94 -3.13
N ASP A 180 2.24 5.47 -1.93
CA ASP A 180 1.14 5.95 -1.08
C ASP A 180 0.47 7.23 -1.60
N SER A 181 1.12 7.94 -2.53
CA SER A 181 0.57 9.10 -3.21
C SER A 181 -0.13 8.78 -4.54
N LEU A 182 -0.15 7.53 -4.96
CA LEU A 182 -0.88 7.09 -6.13
C LEU A 182 -2.38 7.38 -5.94
N TRP A 183 -2.96 8.16 -6.87
CA TRP A 183 -4.40 8.33 -6.94
C TRP A 183 -5.03 7.28 -7.84
N LYS A 184 -4.63 7.23 -9.12
CA LYS A 184 -5.08 6.23 -10.10
C LYS A 184 -4.14 6.15 -11.30
N TRP A 185 -4.27 5.10 -12.04
CA TRP A 185 -3.62 4.92 -13.34
C TRP A 185 -4.47 5.49 -14.46
N VAL A 186 -3.82 5.86 -15.55
CA VAL A 186 -4.49 6.27 -16.79
C VAL A 186 -4.18 5.23 -17.84
N PHE A 187 -5.24 4.67 -18.43
CA PHE A 187 -5.15 3.70 -19.50
C PHE A 187 -5.71 4.32 -20.79
N ASP A 188 -5.23 3.87 -21.92
CA ASP A 188 -5.82 4.18 -23.22
C ASP A 188 -7.03 3.27 -23.53
N ASP A 189 -7.61 3.45 -24.71
CA ASP A 189 -8.77 2.68 -25.17
C ASP A 189 -8.47 1.19 -25.41
N VAL A 190 -7.19 0.83 -25.61
CA VAL A 190 -6.73 -0.54 -25.79
C VAL A 190 -6.45 -1.21 -24.45
N GLY A 191 -6.17 -0.42 -23.42
CA GLY A 191 -5.86 -0.88 -22.06
C GLY A 191 -4.39 -0.73 -21.69
N ASP A 192 -3.60 -0.05 -22.51
CA ASP A 192 -2.20 0.25 -22.22
C ASP A 192 -2.06 1.40 -21.23
N ILE A 193 -1.00 1.35 -20.42
CA ILE A 193 -0.72 2.34 -19.37
C ILE A 193 -0.18 3.63 -20.00
N MET A 194 -0.94 4.72 -19.93
CA MET A 194 -0.54 6.06 -20.37
C MET A 194 0.22 6.85 -19.30
N GLY A 195 0.02 6.54 -18.04
CA GLY A 195 0.70 7.21 -16.96
C GLY A 195 0.03 7.05 -15.62
N MET A 196 0.53 7.79 -14.63
CA MET A 196 0.07 7.79 -13.25
C MET A 196 -0.49 9.16 -12.87
N ILE A 197 -1.62 9.20 -12.17
CA ILE A 197 -2.08 10.40 -11.47
C ILE A 197 -1.70 10.28 -10.02
N GLN A 198 -0.93 11.24 -9.56
CA GLN A 198 -0.46 11.37 -8.19
C GLN A 198 -1.29 12.40 -7.42
N ASN A 199 -1.51 12.15 -6.12
CA ASN A 199 -2.11 13.09 -5.16
C ASN A 199 -1.13 13.29 -3.98
N PRO A 200 -0.03 14.05 -4.17
CA PRO A 200 1.02 14.17 -3.20
C PRO A 200 0.72 15.24 -2.15
N PRO A 201 1.15 15.06 -0.88
CA PRO A 201 1.21 16.15 0.07
C PRO A 201 2.25 17.20 -0.37
N PRO A 202 2.20 18.45 0.12
CA PRO A 202 1.25 18.98 1.12
C PRO A 202 -0.03 19.57 0.48
N ASP A 203 -0.02 19.80 -0.83
CA ASP A 203 -1.10 20.52 -1.53
C ASP A 203 -2.24 19.60 -1.98
N TYR A 204 -1.98 18.29 -2.04
CA TYR A 204 -2.92 17.26 -2.51
C TYR A 204 -3.55 17.58 -3.88
N LEU A 205 -2.81 18.30 -4.73
CA LEU A 205 -3.24 18.56 -6.10
C LEU A 205 -2.93 17.38 -7.00
N LEU A 206 -3.92 17.00 -7.81
CA LEU A 206 -3.75 15.89 -8.75
C LEU A 206 -2.74 16.28 -9.84
N ARG A 207 -1.73 15.43 -10.05
CA ARG A 207 -0.67 15.62 -11.03
C ARG A 207 -0.57 14.41 -11.92
N PHE A 208 -0.77 14.60 -13.21
CA PHE A 208 -0.56 13.55 -14.21
C PHE A 208 0.91 13.46 -14.59
N ILE A 209 1.47 12.27 -14.52
CA ILE A 209 2.84 11.96 -14.91
C ILE A 209 2.77 10.94 -16.06
N PRO A 210 3.07 11.36 -17.31
CA PRO A 210 2.98 10.49 -18.46
C PRO A 210 4.07 9.40 -18.43
N ARG A 211 3.75 8.24 -18.98
CA ARG A 211 4.67 7.10 -19.07
C ARG A 211 5.98 7.45 -19.80
N GLU A 212 5.90 8.27 -20.83
CA GLU A 212 7.05 8.72 -21.63
C GLU A 212 8.09 9.48 -20.81
N LYS A 213 7.66 10.10 -19.71
CA LYS A 213 8.51 10.87 -18.80
C LYS A 213 8.86 10.10 -17.53
N ALA A 214 8.60 8.80 -17.50
CA ALA A 214 8.79 8.00 -16.30
C ALA A 214 9.49 6.67 -16.58
N LEU A 215 10.29 6.24 -15.60
CA LEU A 215 10.79 4.88 -15.51
C LEU A 215 9.86 4.11 -14.59
N HIS A 216 9.20 3.09 -15.13
CA HIS A 216 8.26 2.25 -14.43
C HIS A 216 8.87 0.88 -14.18
N PHE A 217 9.30 0.63 -12.94
CA PHE A 217 9.82 -0.65 -12.49
C PHE A 217 8.70 -1.50 -11.90
N ARG A 218 8.66 -2.78 -12.25
CA ARG A 218 7.65 -3.73 -11.77
C ARG A 218 8.30 -5.07 -11.44
N THR A 219 7.85 -5.71 -10.39
CA THR A 219 8.28 -7.07 -10.02
C THR A 219 7.66 -8.13 -10.92
N SER A 220 6.51 -7.86 -11.51
CA SER A 220 5.76 -8.74 -12.39
C SER A 220 4.98 -7.91 -13.42
N ILE A 221 4.93 -8.43 -14.65
CA ILE A 221 4.16 -7.84 -15.75
C ILE A 221 2.88 -8.65 -16.05
N PHE A 222 2.46 -9.51 -15.11
CA PHE A 222 1.29 -10.36 -15.31
C PHE A 222 0.04 -9.51 -15.61
N LYS A 223 -0.61 -9.78 -16.72
CA LYS A 223 -1.75 -9.02 -17.27
C LYS A 223 -1.47 -7.52 -17.50
N ASP A 224 -0.23 -7.16 -17.69
CA ASP A 224 0.24 -5.77 -17.74
C ASP A 224 -0.17 -4.90 -16.54
N ASN A 225 -0.27 -5.52 -15.36
CA ASN A 225 -0.61 -4.83 -14.14
C ASN A 225 0.45 -3.75 -13.82
N PRO A 226 0.07 -2.45 -13.72
CA PRO A 226 1.01 -1.39 -13.38
C PRO A 226 1.55 -1.48 -11.95
N GLU A 227 0.82 -2.09 -11.04
CA GLU A 227 1.21 -2.21 -9.62
C GLU A 227 2.09 -3.44 -9.36
N GLY A 228 2.33 -4.28 -10.38
CA GLY A 228 3.15 -5.48 -10.23
C GLY A 228 2.64 -6.38 -9.09
N ARG A 229 3.57 -6.99 -8.36
CA ARG A 229 3.23 -7.79 -7.17
C ARG A 229 4.35 -7.71 -6.14
N SER A 230 4.06 -7.19 -4.96
CA SER A 230 5.03 -7.16 -3.86
C SER A 230 5.61 -8.53 -3.55
N ILE A 231 6.92 -8.61 -3.30
CA ILE A 231 7.56 -9.83 -2.79
C ILE A 231 7.01 -10.23 -1.42
N LEU A 232 6.49 -9.26 -0.65
CA LEU A 232 5.93 -9.48 0.68
C LEU A 232 4.51 -10.05 0.63
N ARG A 233 3.85 -10.05 -0.54
CA ARG A 233 2.47 -10.49 -0.68
C ARG A 233 2.24 -11.91 -0.14
N ASN A 234 3.16 -12.82 -0.35
CA ASN A 234 3.03 -14.19 0.12
C ASN A 234 3.21 -14.31 1.64
N ALA A 235 3.98 -13.42 2.25
CA ALA A 235 4.20 -13.39 3.70
C ALA A 235 3.05 -12.72 4.47
N TYR A 236 2.17 -11.98 3.78
CA TYR A 236 1.11 -11.18 4.41
C TYR A 236 0.26 -11.96 5.40
N ARG A 237 -0.20 -13.18 5.03
CA ARG A 237 -1.08 -13.98 5.91
C ARG A 237 -0.38 -14.37 7.22
N SER A 238 0.86 -14.84 7.13
CA SER A 238 1.62 -15.24 8.31
C SER A 238 1.93 -14.05 9.20
N TRP A 239 2.37 -12.93 8.60
CA TRP A 239 2.62 -11.69 9.30
C TRP A 239 1.38 -11.15 10.02
N TRP A 240 0.25 -11.11 9.33
CA TRP A 240 -1.02 -10.65 9.93
C TRP A 240 -1.44 -11.52 11.12
N PHE A 241 -1.25 -12.84 10.99
CA PHE A 241 -1.58 -13.78 12.05
C PHE A 241 -0.68 -13.58 13.28
N VAL A 242 0.61 -13.47 13.07
CA VAL A 242 1.59 -13.22 14.16
C VAL A 242 1.29 -11.90 14.85
N LYS A 243 1.06 -10.81 14.09
CA LYS A 243 0.70 -9.50 14.63
C LYS A 243 -0.53 -9.58 15.56
N ASN A 244 -1.59 -10.26 15.13
CA ASN A 244 -2.80 -10.38 15.94
C ASN A 244 -2.58 -11.26 17.18
N ILE A 245 -1.82 -12.35 17.07
CA ILE A 245 -1.48 -13.19 18.23
C ILE A 245 -0.68 -12.39 19.24
N GLN A 246 0.35 -11.66 18.81
CA GLN A 246 1.15 -10.83 19.69
C GLN A 246 0.32 -9.78 20.44
N GLN A 247 -0.66 -9.16 19.76
CA GLN A 247 -1.58 -8.23 20.41
C GLN A 247 -2.45 -8.91 21.48
N ILE A 248 -3.00 -10.09 21.16
CA ILE A 248 -3.81 -10.86 22.11
C ILE A 248 -2.96 -11.32 23.28
N GLU A 249 -1.74 -11.78 23.03
CA GLU A 249 -0.78 -12.21 24.05
C GLU A 249 -0.40 -11.04 24.95
N ALA A 250 -0.08 -9.88 24.40
CA ALA A 250 0.23 -8.68 25.16
C ALA A 250 -0.92 -8.28 26.10
N ILE A 251 -2.16 -8.28 25.59
CA ILE A 251 -3.37 -8.03 26.39
C ILE A 251 -3.54 -9.13 27.46
N GLY A 252 -3.28 -10.38 27.11
CA GLY A 252 -3.34 -11.52 28.05
C GLY A 252 -2.33 -11.35 29.17
N VAL A 253 -1.08 -11.06 28.85
CA VAL A 253 -0.01 -10.82 29.84
C VAL A 253 -0.34 -9.62 30.73
N GLU A 254 -0.81 -8.49 30.14
CA GLU A 254 -1.23 -7.33 30.91
C GLU A 254 -2.33 -7.67 31.91
N ARG A 255 -3.37 -8.41 31.47
CA ARG A 255 -4.48 -8.84 32.33
C ARG A 255 -4.04 -9.85 33.39
N ASP A 256 -3.12 -10.74 33.06
CA ASP A 256 -2.62 -11.74 33.98
C ASP A 256 -1.73 -11.11 35.07
N LEU A 257 -0.89 -10.16 34.67
CA LEU A 257 -0.06 -9.40 35.60
C LEU A 257 -0.88 -8.45 36.51
N ALA A 258 -1.91 -7.81 35.93
CA ALA A 258 -2.81 -6.93 36.66
C ALA A 258 -3.78 -7.72 37.55
N GLY A 259 -4.16 -8.93 37.13
CA GLY A 259 -5.24 -9.72 37.70
C GLY A 259 -6.62 -9.16 37.36
N LEU A 260 -7.65 -9.99 37.36
CA LEU A 260 -9.03 -9.53 37.25
C LEU A 260 -9.53 -9.08 38.63
N PRO A 261 -9.83 -7.80 38.85
CA PRO A 261 -10.31 -7.32 40.12
C PRO A 261 -11.72 -7.88 40.44
N VAL A 262 -11.86 -8.56 41.50
CA VAL A 262 -13.13 -9.08 42.00
C VAL A 262 -13.39 -8.45 43.38
N LEU A 263 -14.49 -7.73 43.47
CA LEU A 263 -14.94 -7.07 44.69
C LEU A 263 -16.08 -7.89 45.29
N THR A 264 -15.88 -8.41 46.51
CA THR A 264 -16.84 -9.23 47.22
C THR A 264 -17.44 -8.43 48.37
N PRO A 265 -18.76 -8.32 48.46
CA PRO A 265 -19.45 -7.69 49.59
C PRO A 265 -19.36 -8.58 50.85
N PRO A 266 -19.56 -8.02 52.07
CA PRO A 266 -19.64 -8.80 53.30
C PRO A 266 -20.87 -9.72 53.29
N GLU A 267 -20.79 -10.80 54.11
CA GLU A 267 -21.89 -11.75 54.27
C GLU A 267 -23.20 -11.02 54.67
N GLY A 268 -24.30 -11.37 54.02
CA GLY A 268 -25.63 -10.81 54.28
C GLY A 268 -25.96 -9.53 53.55
N VAL A 269 -25.06 -9.00 52.71
CA VAL A 269 -25.34 -7.85 51.85
C VAL A 269 -25.56 -8.33 50.43
N ASP A 270 -26.81 -8.23 49.95
CA ASP A 270 -27.18 -8.54 48.57
C ASP A 270 -27.21 -7.24 47.72
N ILE A 271 -26.10 -6.94 47.06
CA ILE A 271 -26.00 -5.75 46.19
C ILE A 271 -26.81 -5.86 44.88
N TRP A 272 -27.38 -7.04 44.61
CA TRP A 272 -28.22 -7.25 43.42
C TRP A 272 -29.69 -6.96 43.67
N ASP A 273 -30.08 -6.63 44.92
CA ASP A 273 -31.46 -6.22 45.22
C ASP A 273 -31.78 -4.86 44.59
N ALA A 274 -32.40 -4.90 43.41
CA ALA A 274 -32.79 -3.71 42.66
C ALA A 274 -33.96 -2.96 43.31
N ALA A 275 -34.64 -3.54 44.30
CA ALA A 275 -35.78 -2.89 44.98
C ALA A 275 -35.32 -1.92 46.05
N ASP A 276 -34.11 -2.08 46.60
CA ASP A 276 -33.55 -1.14 47.57
C ASP A 276 -32.65 -0.12 46.89
N PRO A 277 -33.03 1.21 46.93
CA PRO A 277 -32.24 2.27 46.35
C PRO A 277 -30.80 2.35 46.90
N THR A 278 -30.59 1.94 48.14
CA THR A 278 -29.28 1.96 48.79
C THR A 278 -28.39 0.89 48.22
N MET A 279 -28.92 -0.31 47.99
CA MET A 279 -28.19 -1.41 47.34
C MET A 279 -27.85 -1.10 45.91
N ALA A 280 -28.78 -0.46 45.16
CA ALA A 280 -28.51 -0.01 43.80
C ALA A 280 -27.37 1.01 43.73
N GLN A 281 -27.28 1.95 44.67
CA GLN A 281 -26.17 2.89 44.76
C GLN A 281 -24.85 2.19 45.13
N MET A 282 -24.87 1.25 46.08
CA MET A 282 -23.69 0.44 46.42
C MET A 282 -23.19 -0.37 45.25
N PHE A 283 -24.08 -0.97 44.46
CA PHE A 283 -23.72 -1.69 43.24
C PHE A 283 -23.03 -0.78 42.20
N GLN A 284 -23.57 0.43 41.98
CA GLN A 284 -22.94 1.37 41.08
C GLN A 284 -21.55 1.81 41.58
N GLN A 285 -21.42 2.09 42.85
CA GLN A 285 -20.13 2.45 43.45
C GLN A 285 -19.13 1.29 43.33
N ALA A 286 -19.55 0.07 43.63
CA ALA A 286 -18.73 -1.15 43.49
C ALA A 286 -18.26 -1.31 42.03
N LYS A 287 -19.14 -1.13 41.05
CA LYS A 287 -18.82 -1.19 39.62
C LYS A 287 -17.79 -0.13 39.23
N ILE A 288 -17.94 1.10 39.71
CA ILE A 288 -16.97 2.17 39.47
C ILE A 288 -15.63 1.82 40.08
N THR A 289 -15.59 1.34 41.34
CA THR A 289 -14.38 0.94 42.02
C THR A 289 -13.65 -0.13 41.24
N VAL A 290 -14.33 -1.23 40.87
CA VAL A 290 -13.71 -2.34 40.12
C VAL A 290 -13.20 -1.86 38.75
N SER A 291 -13.94 -1.00 38.04
CA SER A 291 -13.55 -0.50 36.72
C SER A 291 -12.38 0.50 36.81
N SER A 292 -12.16 1.13 37.94
CA SER A 292 -11.09 2.12 38.13
C SER A 292 -9.78 1.54 38.68
N VAL A 293 -9.78 0.28 39.13
CA VAL A 293 -8.55 -0.35 39.64
C VAL A 293 -7.52 -0.51 38.53
N ARG A 294 -6.42 0.24 38.62
CA ARG A 294 -5.25 0.14 37.76
C ARG A 294 -4.00 0.03 38.61
N ARG A 295 -3.27 -1.04 38.44
CA ARG A 295 -2.12 -1.36 39.28
C ARG A 295 -0.94 -0.41 39.14
N ASP A 296 -0.82 0.22 37.98
CA ASP A 296 0.29 1.11 37.59
C ASP A 296 -0.01 2.60 37.81
N GLU A 297 -1.27 2.98 38.00
CA GLU A 297 -1.67 4.39 38.14
C GLU A 297 -2.19 4.75 39.52
N GLN A 298 -2.40 3.77 40.43
CA GLN A 298 -3.01 3.98 41.72
C GLN A 298 -2.12 3.53 42.89
N GLU A 299 -1.97 4.39 43.90
CA GLU A 299 -1.23 4.09 45.12
C GLU A 299 -1.96 3.08 46.03
N GLY A 300 -3.27 2.90 45.89
CA GLY A 300 -4.08 1.95 46.62
C GLY A 300 -5.59 2.21 46.48
N VAL A 301 -6.37 1.24 47.00
CA VAL A 301 -7.83 1.31 47.02
C VAL A 301 -8.32 1.22 48.46
N VAL A 302 -9.18 2.15 48.89
CA VAL A 302 -9.82 2.13 50.21
C VAL A 302 -11.18 1.45 50.08
N LEU A 303 -11.37 0.37 50.83
CA LEU A 303 -12.63 -0.38 50.83
C LEU A 303 -13.44 -0.13 52.08
N PRO A 304 -14.78 -0.15 52.01
CA PRO A 304 -15.62 -0.14 53.20
C PRO A 304 -15.41 -1.38 54.06
N PHE A 305 -15.77 -1.30 55.34
CA PHE A 305 -15.63 -2.42 56.27
C PHE A 305 -16.34 -3.69 55.77
N GLY A 306 -15.63 -4.80 55.82
CA GLY A 306 -16.14 -6.10 55.38
C GLY A 306 -16.08 -6.41 53.90
N TRP A 307 -15.72 -5.43 53.04
CA TRP A 307 -15.51 -5.67 51.62
C TRP A 307 -14.12 -6.22 51.39
N THR A 308 -14.02 -7.16 50.42
CA THR A 308 -12.73 -7.69 49.98
C THR A 308 -12.53 -7.47 48.50
N LEU A 309 -11.33 -7.04 48.12
CA LEU A 309 -10.89 -6.94 46.73
C LEU A 309 -9.80 -7.99 46.51
N GLU A 310 -10.08 -8.88 45.59
CA GLU A 310 -9.12 -9.89 45.17
C GLU A 310 -8.77 -9.67 43.71
N LEU A 311 -7.52 -9.91 43.36
CA LEU A 311 -7.05 -9.90 41.96
C LEU A 311 -6.88 -11.35 41.52
N LEU A 312 -7.85 -11.85 40.73
CA LEU A 312 -7.77 -13.18 40.15
C LEU A 312 -6.75 -13.17 39.01
N SER A 313 -5.65 -13.86 39.18
CA SER A 313 -4.74 -14.19 38.09
C SER A 313 -5.11 -15.55 37.51
N SER A 314 -4.90 -15.73 36.20
CA SER A 314 -5.12 -17.02 35.53
C SER A 314 -3.98 -18.01 35.84
N GLY A 315 -3.07 -17.67 36.71
CA GLY A 315 -1.92 -18.47 37.06
C GLY A 315 -2.30 -19.84 37.63
N GLY A 316 -2.11 -20.84 36.80
CA GLY A 316 -2.05 -22.22 37.16
C GLY A 316 -0.70 -22.55 37.80
#